data_93b5c043d82de780f3a4b884d5e6e84a
#
_entry.id   93b5c043d82de780f3a4b884d5e6e84a
#
_cell.length_a   1.000
_cell.length_b   1.000
_cell.length_c   1.000
_cell.angle_alpha   90.00
_cell.angle_beta   90.00
_cell.angle_gamma   90.00
#
_symmetry.space_group_name_H-M   'P 1'
#
loop_
_entity.id
_entity.type
_entity.pdbx_description
1 polymer ?
#
loop_
_entity_poly.entity_id
_entity_poly.type
_entity_poly.pdbx_seq_one_letter_code
_entity_poly.pdbx_strand_id
1 'polypeptide(L)'
;AGWQGDEAEAEMMKHKRSRLAPQFVLLYALVVTFFSFDMVMSLLPTWFSTLFGAYYFMGGWLSGLAAIGIATVILRRRYGLEDVITKSQFHDHGKLMFGFCVFWAYLMYSQFLVVWYGNLPLEPQFIAIRRYPMWTGLSIAVLCCLFLIPFWGLITRAAKMNPITHALFAGVILLGIFLERFDLVIPSLNPKPESFPFGV
;
A
#
# COMPACT_ATOMS: atom_id res chain seq x y z
N ALA A 1 10.15 -26.00 22.31
CA ALA A 1 9.60 -27.28 21.91
C ALA A 1 9.55 -27.29 20.38
N GLY A 2 10.44 -28.03 19.73
CA GLY A 2 10.49 -28.18 18.28
C GLY A 2 9.24 -28.90 17.78
N TRP A 3 8.62 -28.37 16.73
CA TRP A 3 7.55 -29.06 16.02
C TRP A 3 8.15 -30.32 15.35
N GLN A 4 7.82 -31.50 15.86
CA GLN A 4 8.20 -32.81 15.29
C GLN A 4 7.02 -33.35 14.49
N GLY A 5 6.53 -32.56 13.52
CA GLY A 5 5.61 -33.08 12.52
C GLY A 5 6.34 -33.99 11.54
N ASP A 6 5.66 -35.06 11.15
CA ASP A 6 6.14 -35.98 10.12
C ASP A 6 6.44 -35.21 8.82
N GLU A 7 7.53 -35.50 8.13
CA GLU A 7 7.92 -34.81 6.87
C GLU A 7 6.78 -34.86 5.82
N ALA A 8 6.03 -35.97 5.80
CA ALA A 8 4.86 -36.11 4.96
C ALA A 8 3.75 -35.11 5.28
N GLU A 9 3.54 -34.75 6.55
CA GLU A 9 2.56 -33.77 6.99
C GLU A 9 3.01 -32.35 6.60
N ALA A 10 4.29 -32.05 6.72
CA ALA A 10 4.88 -30.79 6.30
C ALA A 10 4.75 -30.58 4.78
N GLU A 11 4.99 -31.59 3.97
CA GLU A 11 4.80 -31.55 2.52
C GLU A 11 3.33 -31.39 2.12
N MET A 12 2.44 -32.12 2.78
CA MET A 12 0.99 -31.98 2.54
C MET A 12 0.51 -30.56 2.87
N MET A 13 0.97 -29.97 3.97
CA MET A 13 0.66 -28.60 4.37
C MET A 13 1.20 -27.58 3.35
N LYS A 14 2.43 -27.79 2.87
CA LYS A 14 3.02 -26.95 1.81
C LYS A 14 2.19 -27.01 0.52
N HIS A 15 1.76 -28.20 0.13
CA HIS A 15 0.93 -28.36 -1.07
C HIS A 15 -0.45 -27.69 -0.92
N LYS A 16 -1.12 -27.86 0.23
CA LYS A 16 -2.38 -27.16 0.53
C LYS A 16 -2.22 -25.63 0.48
N ARG A 17 -1.16 -25.08 1.09
CA ARG A 17 -0.87 -23.64 1.06
C ARG A 17 -0.65 -23.14 -0.37
N SER A 18 0.11 -23.87 -1.18
CA SER A 18 0.39 -23.51 -2.58
C SER A 18 -0.89 -23.44 -3.44
N ARG A 19 -1.89 -24.28 -3.17
CA ARG A 19 -3.18 -24.27 -3.87
C ARG A 19 -4.12 -23.19 -3.35
N LEU A 20 -4.13 -22.97 -2.03
CA LEU A 20 -5.06 -22.02 -1.40
C LEU A 20 -4.61 -20.57 -1.56
N ALA A 21 -3.30 -20.30 -1.53
CA ALA A 21 -2.78 -18.92 -1.59
C ALA A 21 -3.28 -18.12 -2.81
N PRO A 22 -3.26 -18.62 -4.06
CA PRO A 22 -3.79 -17.89 -5.20
C PRO A 22 -5.29 -17.61 -5.09
N GLN A 23 -6.07 -18.55 -4.53
CA GLN A 23 -7.51 -18.38 -4.34
C GLN A 23 -7.80 -17.26 -3.34
N PHE A 24 -7.07 -17.19 -2.23
CA PHE A 24 -7.18 -16.10 -1.26
C PHE A 24 -6.80 -14.75 -1.86
N VAL A 25 -5.76 -14.68 -2.67
CA VAL A 25 -5.36 -13.44 -3.35
C VAL A 25 -6.44 -12.95 -4.31
N LEU A 26 -7.01 -13.86 -5.11
CA LEU A 26 -8.12 -13.52 -6.02
C LEU A 26 -9.36 -13.05 -5.26
N LEU A 27 -9.76 -13.80 -4.24
CA LEU A 27 -10.90 -13.42 -3.40
C LEU A 27 -10.67 -12.06 -2.73
N TYR A 28 -9.49 -11.83 -2.17
CA TYR A 28 -9.11 -10.56 -1.59
C TYR A 28 -9.18 -9.42 -2.62
N ALA A 29 -8.65 -9.63 -3.83
CA ALA A 29 -8.69 -8.63 -4.89
C ALA A 29 -10.14 -8.26 -5.26
N LEU A 30 -11.03 -9.25 -5.42
CA LEU A 30 -12.44 -9.01 -5.73
C LEU A 30 -13.16 -8.27 -4.59
N VAL A 31 -13.05 -8.78 -3.36
CA VAL A 31 -13.73 -8.19 -2.20
C VAL A 31 -13.28 -6.74 -1.97
N VAL A 32 -11.97 -6.48 -2.04
CA VAL A 32 -11.43 -5.12 -1.83
C VAL A 32 -11.80 -4.18 -2.98
N THR A 33 -11.90 -4.69 -4.21
CA THR A 33 -12.37 -3.91 -5.36
C THR A 33 -13.81 -3.48 -5.17
N PHE A 34 -14.74 -4.39 -4.85
CA PHE A 34 -16.12 -4.05 -4.58
C PHE A 34 -16.26 -3.12 -3.37
N PHE A 35 -15.55 -3.41 -2.28
CA PHE A 35 -15.50 -2.53 -1.12
C PHE A 35 -15.08 -1.10 -1.49
N SER A 36 -14.07 -0.95 -2.33
CA SER A 36 -13.59 0.37 -2.75
C SER A 36 -14.61 1.15 -3.56
N PHE A 37 -15.40 0.48 -4.40
CA PHE A 37 -16.47 1.10 -5.16
C PHE A 37 -17.63 1.52 -4.26
N ASP A 38 -18.09 0.63 -3.39
CA ASP A 38 -19.28 0.86 -2.57
C ASP A 38 -19.01 1.84 -1.42
N MET A 39 -17.83 1.80 -0.80
CA MET A 39 -17.55 2.57 0.42
C MET A 39 -16.72 3.83 0.19
N VAL A 40 -15.93 3.89 -0.87
CA VAL A 40 -15.02 5.03 -1.09
C VAL A 40 -15.37 5.82 -2.35
N MET A 41 -15.51 5.15 -3.49
CA MET A 41 -15.83 5.85 -4.74
C MET A 41 -17.24 6.46 -4.70
N SER A 42 -18.20 5.81 -4.06
CA SER A 42 -19.59 6.28 -3.90
C SER A 42 -19.70 7.58 -3.09
N LEU A 43 -18.67 7.99 -2.36
CA LEU A 43 -18.64 9.29 -1.65
C LEU A 43 -18.66 10.50 -2.62
N LEU A 44 -18.27 10.29 -3.87
CA LEU A 44 -18.34 11.26 -4.95
C LEU A 44 -19.16 10.70 -6.12
N PRO A 45 -20.49 10.84 -6.13
CA PRO A 45 -21.36 10.23 -7.14
C PRO A 45 -21.10 10.70 -8.58
N THR A 46 -20.44 11.85 -8.75
CA THR A 46 -20.10 12.44 -10.04
C THR A 46 -18.81 11.88 -10.64
N TRP A 47 -18.05 11.09 -9.89
CA TRP A 47 -16.79 10.53 -10.34
C TRP A 47 -16.79 9.01 -10.26
N PHE A 48 -16.31 8.36 -11.30
CA PHE A 48 -16.12 6.92 -11.34
C PHE A 48 -14.85 6.56 -12.13
N SER A 49 -14.19 5.49 -11.71
CA SER A 49 -13.01 4.94 -12.38
C SER A 49 -12.95 3.44 -12.19
N THR A 50 -12.89 2.69 -13.27
CA THR A 50 -12.72 1.22 -13.22
C THR A 50 -11.36 0.83 -12.64
N LEU A 51 -10.34 1.67 -12.80
CA LEU A 51 -8.99 1.45 -12.27
C LEU A 51 -8.90 1.67 -10.75
N PHE A 52 -9.90 2.33 -10.14
CA PHE A 52 -9.90 2.66 -8.72
C PHE A 52 -9.85 1.42 -7.81
N GLY A 53 -10.55 0.35 -8.19
CA GLY A 53 -10.49 -0.92 -7.46
C GLY A 53 -9.10 -1.51 -7.39
N ALA A 54 -8.39 -1.53 -8.53
CA ALA A 54 -7.00 -2.01 -8.60
C ALA A 54 -6.05 -1.12 -7.80
N TYR A 55 -6.23 0.20 -7.87
CA TYR A 55 -5.46 1.17 -7.09
C TYR A 55 -5.65 0.96 -5.58
N TYR A 56 -6.90 0.83 -5.13
CA TYR A 56 -7.22 0.61 -3.72
C TYR A 56 -6.71 -0.73 -3.20
N PHE A 57 -6.88 -1.80 -3.99
CA PHE A 57 -6.30 -3.13 -3.71
C PHE A 57 -4.78 -3.06 -3.56
N MET A 58 -4.10 -2.37 -4.48
CA MET A 58 -2.65 -2.26 -4.47
C MET A 58 -2.12 -1.55 -3.21
N GLY A 59 -2.80 -0.50 -2.75
CA GLY A 59 -2.49 0.14 -1.46
C GLY A 59 -2.60 -0.84 -0.29
N GLY A 60 -3.69 -1.62 -0.23
CA GLY A 60 -3.86 -2.66 0.78
C GLY A 60 -2.79 -3.74 0.73
N TRP A 61 -2.43 -4.20 -0.47
CA TRP A 61 -1.36 -5.18 -0.68
C TRP A 61 0.00 -4.66 -0.20
N LEU A 62 0.33 -3.43 -0.58
CA LEU A 62 1.56 -2.76 -0.18
C LEU A 62 1.65 -2.57 1.34
N SER A 63 0.51 -2.24 2.00
CA SER A 63 0.46 -2.16 3.47
C SER A 63 0.75 -3.50 4.14
N GLY A 64 0.22 -4.59 3.59
CA GLY A 64 0.50 -5.95 4.05
C GLY A 64 1.98 -6.30 3.97
N LEU A 65 2.62 -6.00 2.83
CA LEU A 65 4.06 -6.19 2.67
C LEU A 65 4.86 -5.36 3.68
N ALA A 66 4.54 -4.09 3.85
CA ALA A 66 5.22 -3.23 4.80
C ALA A 66 5.07 -3.73 6.25
N ALA A 67 3.87 -4.18 6.64
CA ALA A 67 3.61 -4.76 7.95
C ALA A 67 4.43 -6.04 8.19
N ILE A 68 4.49 -6.93 7.19
CA ILE A 68 5.33 -8.15 7.23
C ILE A 68 6.82 -7.77 7.37
N GLY A 69 7.28 -6.72 6.66
CA GLY A 69 8.65 -6.23 6.77
C GLY A 69 9.02 -5.81 8.18
N ILE A 70 8.16 -5.04 8.85
CA ILE A 70 8.35 -4.62 10.25
C ILE A 70 8.29 -5.82 11.19
N ALA A 71 7.27 -6.68 11.05
CA ALA A 71 7.11 -7.88 11.87
C ALA A 71 8.35 -8.78 11.77
N THR A 72 8.89 -8.98 10.57
CA THR A 72 10.10 -9.76 10.34
C THR A 72 11.31 -9.21 11.10
N VAL A 73 11.49 -7.89 11.11
CA VAL A 73 12.59 -7.24 11.87
C VAL A 73 12.41 -7.42 13.38
N ILE A 74 11.18 -7.24 13.88
CA ILE A 74 10.86 -7.41 15.30
C ILE A 74 11.10 -8.86 15.75
N LEU A 75 10.56 -9.84 14.99
CA LEU A 75 10.68 -11.26 15.30
C LEU A 75 12.15 -11.71 15.27
N ARG A 76 12.91 -11.29 14.25
CA ARG A 76 14.33 -11.58 14.13
C ARG A 76 15.11 -11.15 15.37
N ARG A 77 14.84 -9.91 15.86
CA ARG A 77 15.53 -9.38 17.05
C ARG A 77 15.06 -10.04 18.33
N ARG A 78 13.75 -10.27 18.48
CA ARG A 78 13.17 -10.77 19.74
C ARG A 78 13.48 -12.25 19.99
N TYR A 79 13.58 -13.04 18.93
CA TYR A 79 13.79 -14.49 19.02
C TYR A 79 15.18 -14.95 18.56
N GLY A 80 16.08 -14.03 18.25
CA GLY A 80 17.45 -14.35 17.83
C GLY A 80 17.50 -15.17 16.52
N LEU A 81 16.57 -14.93 15.59
CA LEU A 81 16.44 -15.70 14.34
C LEU A 81 17.41 -15.19 13.25
N GLU A 82 18.63 -14.83 13.61
CA GLU A 82 19.58 -14.23 12.67
C GLU A 82 20.08 -15.21 11.62
N ASP A 83 20.16 -16.48 11.98
CA ASP A 83 20.59 -17.57 11.09
C ASP A 83 19.47 -18.00 10.13
N VAL A 84 18.21 -17.82 10.51
CA VAL A 84 17.04 -18.20 9.70
C VAL A 84 16.62 -17.06 8.78
N ILE A 85 16.55 -15.83 9.32
CA ILE A 85 16.14 -14.64 8.58
C ILE A 85 17.39 -13.89 8.11
N THR A 86 17.83 -14.21 6.92
CA THR A 86 19.08 -13.71 6.34
C THR A 86 18.93 -12.34 5.69
N LYS A 87 20.06 -11.66 5.44
CA LYS A 87 20.10 -10.39 4.71
C LYS A 87 19.56 -10.52 3.27
N SER A 88 19.66 -11.69 2.67
CA SER A 88 19.12 -11.97 1.33
C SER A 88 17.61 -11.91 1.32
N GLN A 89 16.93 -12.42 2.35
CA GLN A 89 15.47 -12.36 2.46
C GLN A 89 14.97 -10.90 2.61
N PHE A 90 15.67 -10.06 3.39
CA PHE A 90 15.39 -8.63 3.44
C PHE A 90 15.56 -7.95 2.08
N HIS A 91 16.58 -8.33 1.33
CA HIS A 91 16.80 -7.80 -0.01
C HIS A 91 15.66 -8.18 -0.96
N ASP A 92 15.22 -9.44 -0.93
CA ASP A 92 14.13 -9.92 -1.79
C ASP A 92 12.79 -9.30 -1.43
N HIS A 93 12.49 -9.21 -0.13
CA HIS A 93 11.32 -8.51 0.35
C HIS A 93 11.35 -7.00 0.01
N GLY A 94 12.51 -6.36 0.14
CA GLY A 94 12.70 -4.96 -0.23
C GLY A 94 12.55 -4.70 -1.74
N LYS A 95 12.88 -5.68 -2.60
CA LYS A 95 12.58 -5.62 -4.04
C LYS A 95 11.07 -5.62 -4.30
N LEU A 96 10.34 -6.47 -3.58
CA LEU A 96 8.88 -6.51 -3.68
C LEU A 96 8.25 -5.19 -3.24
N MET A 97 8.63 -4.67 -2.07
CA MET A 97 8.14 -3.36 -1.61
C MET A 97 8.44 -2.25 -2.63
N PHE A 98 9.67 -2.19 -3.14
CA PHE A 98 10.06 -1.22 -4.17
C PHE A 98 9.20 -1.34 -5.42
N GLY A 99 9.05 -2.55 -5.96
CA GLY A 99 8.26 -2.81 -7.16
C GLY A 99 6.79 -2.41 -6.99
N PHE A 100 6.21 -2.71 -5.84
CA PHE A 100 4.82 -2.36 -5.56
C PHE A 100 4.61 -0.87 -5.24
N CYS A 101 5.60 -0.15 -4.70
CA CYS A 101 5.57 1.32 -4.63
C CYS A 101 5.51 1.95 -6.02
N VAL A 102 6.33 1.47 -6.95
CA VAL A 102 6.33 1.93 -8.35
C VAL A 102 5.00 1.61 -9.02
N PHE A 103 4.47 0.41 -8.80
CA PHE A 103 3.19 0.01 -9.37
C PHE A 103 2.01 0.81 -8.81
N TRP A 104 2.02 1.10 -7.51
CA TRP A 104 1.04 1.99 -6.89
C TRP A 104 1.08 3.39 -7.54
N ALA A 105 2.25 3.96 -7.70
CA ALA A 105 2.43 5.27 -8.34
C ALA A 105 1.98 5.25 -9.82
N TYR A 106 2.25 4.16 -10.53
CA TYR A 106 1.76 3.96 -11.90
C TYR A 106 0.23 3.97 -11.96
N LEU A 107 -0.46 3.25 -11.08
CA LEU A 107 -1.93 3.22 -11.04
C LEU A 107 -2.52 4.59 -10.69
N MET A 108 -1.92 5.30 -9.73
CA MET A 108 -2.31 6.67 -9.37
C MET A 108 -2.15 7.63 -10.58
N TYR A 109 -1.00 7.59 -11.21
CA TYR A 109 -0.71 8.43 -12.38
C TYR A 109 -1.62 8.11 -13.56
N SER A 110 -1.89 6.83 -13.80
CA SER A 110 -2.78 6.39 -14.89
C SER A 110 -4.19 6.93 -14.73
N GLN A 111 -4.74 6.92 -13.51
CA GLN A 111 -6.04 7.53 -13.23
C GLN A 111 -6.03 9.05 -13.47
N PHE A 112 -4.98 9.72 -12.99
CA PHE A 112 -4.81 11.15 -13.22
C PHE A 112 -4.73 11.47 -14.71
N LEU A 113 -3.95 10.71 -15.48
CA LEU A 113 -3.73 10.93 -16.91
C LEU A 113 -5.04 10.85 -17.70
N VAL A 114 -5.86 9.82 -17.42
CA VAL A 114 -7.15 9.63 -18.12
C VAL A 114 -8.09 10.81 -17.84
N VAL A 115 -8.24 11.20 -16.58
CA VAL A 115 -9.11 12.32 -16.18
C VAL A 115 -8.59 13.66 -16.76
N TRP A 116 -7.28 13.87 -16.72
CA TRP A 116 -6.66 15.10 -17.24
C TRP A 116 -6.79 15.20 -18.75
N TYR A 117 -6.55 14.10 -19.48
CA TYR A 117 -6.62 14.09 -20.94
C TYR A 117 -8.06 14.12 -21.45
N GLY A 118 -8.98 13.39 -20.81
CA GLY A 118 -10.40 13.33 -21.16
C GLY A 118 -11.12 14.65 -20.94
N ASN A 119 -10.72 15.43 -19.95
CA ASN A 119 -11.23 16.77 -19.59
C ASN A 119 -12.77 16.88 -19.60
N LEU A 120 -13.46 15.84 -19.13
CA LEU A 120 -14.92 15.85 -19.02
C LEU A 120 -15.35 16.71 -17.81
N PRO A 121 -16.44 17.48 -17.89
CA PRO A 121 -16.76 18.53 -16.90
C PRO A 121 -16.91 18.05 -15.45
N LEU A 122 -17.34 16.80 -15.23
CA LEU A 122 -17.62 16.25 -13.89
C LEU A 122 -16.47 15.40 -13.31
N GLU A 123 -15.69 14.75 -14.16
CA GLU A 123 -14.62 13.82 -13.72
C GLU A 123 -13.45 14.50 -12.97
N PRO A 124 -13.01 15.73 -13.33
CA PRO A 124 -11.92 16.39 -12.63
C PRO A 124 -12.23 16.77 -11.18
N GLN A 125 -13.48 16.71 -10.73
CA GLN A 125 -13.87 17.10 -9.36
C GLN A 125 -13.08 16.32 -8.29
N PHE A 126 -12.84 15.04 -8.51
CA PHE A 126 -12.05 14.20 -7.59
C PHE A 126 -10.64 14.77 -7.36
N ILE A 127 -10.00 15.23 -8.43
CA ILE A 127 -8.65 15.83 -8.38
C ILE A 127 -8.73 17.27 -7.88
N ALA A 128 -9.72 18.03 -8.35
CA ALA A 128 -9.88 19.44 -7.99
C ALA A 128 -10.07 19.65 -6.49
N ILE A 129 -10.86 18.79 -5.83
CA ILE A 129 -11.06 18.84 -4.38
C ILE A 129 -9.73 18.71 -3.63
N ARG A 130 -8.85 17.78 -4.04
CA ARG A 130 -7.54 17.54 -3.41
C ARG A 130 -6.50 18.62 -3.71
N ARG A 131 -6.79 19.50 -4.67
CA ARG A 131 -5.95 20.69 -4.99
C ARG A 131 -6.34 21.94 -4.21
N TYR A 132 -7.37 21.91 -3.37
CA TYR A 132 -7.59 23.03 -2.45
C TYR A 132 -6.38 23.17 -1.51
N PRO A 133 -6.02 24.43 -1.13
CA PRO A 133 -4.80 24.69 -0.33
C PRO A 133 -4.71 23.82 0.92
N MET A 134 -5.84 23.53 1.56
CA MET A 134 -5.92 22.72 2.78
C MET A 134 -5.56 21.24 2.55
N TRP A 135 -5.96 20.66 1.41
CA TRP A 135 -5.75 19.23 1.11
C TRP A 135 -4.48 18.97 0.31
N THR A 136 -3.96 19.97 -0.40
CA THR A 136 -2.76 19.82 -1.24
C THR A 136 -1.56 19.29 -0.47
N GLY A 137 -1.33 19.79 0.74
CA GLY A 137 -0.24 19.33 1.60
C GLY A 137 -0.35 17.84 1.95
N LEU A 138 -1.57 17.36 2.23
CA LEU A 138 -1.85 15.95 2.50
C LEU A 138 -1.56 15.08 1.26
N SER A 139 -2.07 15.46 0.10
CA SER A 139 -1.85 14.72 -1.15
C SER A 139 -0.36 14.66 -1.54
N ILE A 140 0.39 15.75 -1.31
CA ILE A 140 1.85 15.76 -1.49
C ILE A 140 2.54 14.82 -0.47
N ALA A 141 2.12 14.83 0.79
CA ALA A 141 2.67 13.93 1.80
C ALA A 141 2.44 12.45 1.44
N VAL A 142 1.25 12.12 0.93
CA VAL A 142 0.94 10.77 0.41
C VAL A 142 1.91 10.39 -0.71
N LEU A 143 2.09 11.24 -1.72
CA LEU A 143 3.02 10.99 -2.82
C LEU A 143 4.46 10.82 -2.33
N CYS A 144 4.90 11.66 -1.39
CA CYS A 144 6.23 11.55 -0.80
C CYS A 144 6.42 10.23 -0.04
N CYS A 145 5.47 9.85 0.82
CA CYS A 145 5.59 8.66 1.67
C CYS A 145 5.43 7.35 0.89
N LEU A 146 4.58 7.30 -0.15
CA LEU A 146 4.32 6.07 -0.89
C LEU A 146 5.20 5.89 -2.12
N PHE A 147 5.73 6.96 -2.67
CA PHE A 147 6.55 6.88 -3.87
C PHE A 147 7.93 7.51 -3.71
N LEU A 148 8.04 8.82 -3.51
CA LEU A 148 9.33 9.51 -3.59
C LEU A 148 10.36 8.98 -2.57
N ILE A 149 9.99 8.89 -1.29
CA ILE A 149 10.90 8.43 -0.23
C ILE A 149 11.26 6.94 -0.40
N PRO A 150 10.29 6.01 -0.58
CA PRO A 150 10.62 4.61 -0.81
C PRO A 150 11.36 4.37 -2.13
N PHE A 151 11.06 5.11 -3.19
CA PHE A 151 11.72 4.97 -4.48
C PHE A 151 13.22 5.26 -4.36
N TRP A 152 13.60 6.44 -3.86
CA TRP A 152 14.99 6.80 -3.71
C TRP A 152 15.71 6.01 -2.61
N GLY A 153 15.01 5.68 -1.54
CA GLY A 153 15.57 4.94 -0.41
C GLY A 153 15.79 3.46 -0.70
N LEU A 154 14.81 2.79 -1.32
CA LEU A 154 14.90 1.36 -1.62
C LEU A 154 15.57 1.04 -2.98
N ILE A 155 16.04 2.02 -3.74
CA ILE A 155 16.77 1.75 -4.98
C ILE A 155 18.10 1.04 -4.71
N THR A 156 18.78 1.38 -3.62
CA THR A 156 20.09 0.82 -3.28
C THR A 156 19.96 -0.57 -2.65
N ARG A 157 20.92 -1.45 -2.98
CA ARG A 157 20.99 -2.80 -2.38
C ARG A 157 21.26 -2.74 -0.88
N ALA A 158 22.13 -1.84 -0.45
CA ALA A 158 22.53 -1.69 0.95
C ALA A 158 21.33 -1.33 1.86
N ALA A 159 20.48 -0.41 1.43
CA ALA A 159 19.29 -0.01 2.18
C ALA A 159 18.28 -1.16 2.35
N LYS A 160 18.10 -1.99 1.32
CA LYS A 160 17.22 -3.17 1.38
C LYS A 160 17.74 -4.25 2.33
N MET A 161 19.06 -4.45 2.38
CA MET A 161 19.68 -5.51 3.19
C MET A 161 19.82 -5.19 4.68
N ASN A 162 19.75 -3.90 5.05
CA ASN A 162 19.85 -3.49 6.45
C ASN A 162 18.47 -3.55 7.12
N PRO A 163 18.28 -4.36 8.19
CA PRO A 163 16.99 -4.50 8.86
C PRO A 163 16.42 -3.18 9.40
N ILE A 164 17.27 -2.26 9.83
CA ILE A 164 16.83 -0.96 10.41
C ILE A 164 16.25 -0.08 9.32
N THR A 165 16.99 0.12 8.22
CA THR A 165 16.53 0.93 7.09
C THR A 165 15.31 0.29 6.41
N HIS A 166 15.29 -1.04 6.33
CA HIS A 166 14.13 -1.78 5.83
C HIS A 166 12.87 -1.50 6.65
N ALA A 167 12.94 -1.59 7.99
CA ALA A 167 11.83 -1.29 8.88
C ALA A 167 11.40 0.20 8.81
N LEU A 168 12.36 1.10 8.64
CA LEU A 168 12.08 2.54 8.50
C LEU A 168 11.25 2.80 7.23
N PHE A 169 11.68 2.30 6.07
CA PHE A 169 10.92 2.47 4.83
C PHE A 169 9.57 1.77 4.87
N ALA A 170 9.48 0.61 5.49
CA ALA A 170 8.21 -0.06 5.72
C ALA A 170 7.27 0.78 6.60
N GLY A 171 7.79 1.43 7.64
CA GLY A 171 7.05 2.37 8.48
C GLY A 171 6.55 3.61 7.72
N VAL A 172 7.40 4.18 6.87
CA VAL A 172 7.03 5.31 6.00
C VAL A 172 5.90 4.92 5.03
N ILE A 173 5.98 3.73 4.44
CA ILE A 173 4.93 3.20 3.56
C ILE A 173 3.61 3.03 4.33
N LEU A 174 3.63 2.45 5.53
CA LEU A 174 2.40 2.29 6.35
C LEU A 174 1.78 3.64 6.70
N LEU A 175 2.61 4.61 7.09
CA LEU A 175 2.14 5.98 7.32
C LEU A 175 1.53 6.57 6.05
N GLY A 176 2.18 6.39 4.91
CA GLY A 176 1.70 6.84 3.61
C GLY A 176 0.34 6.24 3.24
N ILE A 177 0.13 4.94 3.45
CA ILE A 177 -1.16 4.27 3.20
C ILE A 177 -2.24 4.81 4.15
N PHE A 178 -1.92 5.04 5.41
CA PHE A 178 -2.87 5.66 6.35
C PHE A 178 -3.29 7.05 5.88
N LEU A 179 -2.33 7.90 5.50
CA LEU A 179 -2.61 9.23 4.95
C LEU A 179 -3.39 9.18 3.64
N GLU A 180 -3.09 8.22 2.78
CA GLU A 180 -3.82 7.99 1.54
C GLU A 180 -5.29 7.63 1.79
N ARG A 181 -5.58 6.72 2.73
CA ARG A 181 -6.97 6.39 3.08
C ARG A 181 -7.72 7.60 3.62
N PHE A 182 -7.04 8.41 4.39
CA PHE A 182 -7.58 9.69 4.87
C PHE A 182 -7.84 10.66 3.70
N ASP A 183 -6.88 10.81 2.77
CA ASP A 183 -7.01 11.67 1.58
C ASP A 183 -8.13 11.21 0.62
N LEU A 184 -8.42 9.91 0.57
CA LEU A 184 -9.51 9.39 -0.24
C LEU A 184 -10.90 9.70 0.34
N VAL A 185 -11.05 9.71 1.65
CA VAL A 185 -12.35 9.80 2.33
C VAL A 185 -12.69 11.23 2.72
N ILE A 186 -11.84 11.89 3.51
CA ILE A 186 -12.21 13.15 4.16
C ILE A 186 -12.41 14.31 3.17
N PRO A 187 -11.54 14.55 2.19
CA PRO A 187 -11.78 15.59 1.19
C PRO A 187 -13.06 15.35 0.38
N SER A 188 -13.44 14.09 0.17
CA SER A 188 -14.66 13.75 -0.55
C SER A 188 -15.93 14.07 0.25
N LEU A 189 -15.88 13.93 1.57
CA LEU A 189 -16.99 14.26 2.48
C LEU A 189 -17.07 15.75 2.79
N ASN A 190 -15.94 16.44 2.91
CA ASN A 190 -15.86 17.86 3.24
C ASN A 190 -14.86 18.59 2.32
N PRO A 191 -15.27 18.95 1.11
CA PRO A 191 -14.37 19.57 0.12
C PRO A 191 -13.79 20.92 0.54
N LYS A 192 -14.52 21.70 1.36
CA LYS A 192 -14.15 23.06 1.80
C LYS A 192 -14.36 23.21 3.30
N PRO A 193 -13.56 22.53 4.14
CA PRO A 193 -13.69 22.71 5.58
C PRO A 193 -13.21 24.11 6.00
N GLU A 194 -13.83 24.68 7.03
CA GLU A 194 -13.40 25.96 7.64
C GLU A 194 -12.07 25.79 8.39
N SER A 195 -11.80 24.60 8.93
CA SER A 195 -10.57 24.24 9.62
C SER A 195 -10.18 22.79 9.31
N PHE A 196 -8.91 22.46 9.49
CA PHE A 196 -8.46 21.08 9.33
C PHE A 196 -9.14 20.17 10.37
N PRO A 197 -9.64 18.97 10.00
CA PRO A 197 -10.49 18.14 10.89
C PRO A 197 -9.81 17.67 12.19
N PHE A 198 -8.52 17.87 12.35
CA PHE A 198 -7.80 17.56 13.59
C PHE A 198 -7.54 18.78 14.50
N GLY A 199 -8.18 19.91 14.27
CA GLY A 199 -8.24 21.01 15.23
C GLY A 199 -6.92 21.77 15.45
N VAL A 200 -6.17 22.01 14.38
CA VAL A 200 -5.00 22.91 14.42
C VAL A 200 -5.31 24.18 13.67
#